data_b29ea9f79e39947988ce744d32d1462b
#
_entry.id   b29ea9f79e39947988ce744d32d1462b
#
_cell.length_a   1.000
_cell.length_b   1.000
_cell.length_c   1.000
_cell.angle_alpha   90.00
_cell.angle_beta   90.00
_cell.angle_gamma   90.00
#
_symmetry.space_group_name_H-M   'P 1'
#
loop_
_entity.id
_entity.type
_entity.pdbx_description
1 polymer ?
#
loop_
_entity_poly.entity_id
_entity_poly.type
_entity_poly.pdbx_seq_one_letter_code
_entity_poly.pdbx_strand_id
1 'polypeptide(L)'
;MATNPDGFNINNKCGSTHPEALAKEVVKQRADYGLAMDGDGDRVVLVDSKGNLLDGDDILYILAFSNPNRTGAWSGIVGTLMTNYGLEDGLKKLGYKFKRANVGDKYVSEMLLEEGWLLGGESSGHIICRDLVSTGDGTIAALKTISSLLLLEKTPSEVLSNYKKIPQVLINVPVANKDIVNDSNIQKKIKEIESDLTVGRVLIRPSGTENLIRVMVESESEETAQKYASDISKLFE
;
A
#
# COMPACT_ATOMS: atom_id res chain seq x y z
N MET A 1 11.61 20.34 8.11
CA MET A 1 10.61 20.32 9.22
C MET A 1 11.06 19.25 10.22
N ALA A 2 10.57 19.31 11.47
CA ALA A 2 10.93 18.34 12.54
C ALA A 2 12.46 18.22 12.78
N THR A 3 13.13 19.35 12.94
CA THR A 3 14.60 19.45 13.02
C THR A 3 15.13 19.63 14.45
N ASN A 4 14.30 19.40 15.45
CA ASN A 4 14.68 19.53 16.87
C ASN A 4 14.57 18.17 17.58
N PRO A 5 15.50 17.22 17.30
CA PRO A 5 15.47 15.91 17.97
C PRO A 5 15.83 16.04 19.44
N ASP A 6 15.15 15.28 20.30
CA ASP A 6 15.41 15.19 21.73
C ASP A 6 15.82 13.77 22.18
N GLY A 7 15.93 12.83 21.22
CA GLY A 7 16.25 11.42 21.46
C GLY A 7 15.04 10.53 21.69
N PHE A 8 13.82 11.09 21.83
CA PHE A 8 12.58 10.36 22.11
C PHE A 8 11.44 10.71 21.16
N ASN A 9 11.54 11.79 20.39
CA ASN A 9 10.47 12.34 19.55
C ASN A 9 10.50 11.86 18.10
N ILE A 10 11.18 10.76 17.80
CA ILE A 10 11.19 10.18 16.46
C ILE A 10 9.76 9.86 16.01
N ASN A 11 9.39 10.24 14.78
CA ASN A 11 8.04 10.09 14.20
C ASN A 11 6.90 10.80 14.97
N ASN A 12 7.22 11.58 16.00
CA ASN A 12 6.18 12.24 16.81
C ASN A 12 5.56 13.41 16.03
N LYS A 13 4.33 13.20 15.55
CA LYS A 13 3.57 14.17 14.73
C LYS A 13 4.32 14.67 13.48
N CYS A 14 5.16 13.84 12.92
CA CYS A 14 5.92 14.11 11.71
C CYS A 14 6.29 12.80 10.99
N GLY A 15 6.96 12.92 9.84
CA GLY A 15 7.41 11.80 9.04
C GLY A 15 6.30 11.15 8.21
N SER A 16 6.56 9.97 7.67
CA SER A 16 5.66 9.25 6.76
C SER A 16 4.34 8.83 7.41
N THR A 17 4.30 8.69 8.73
CA THR A 17 3.08 8.34 9.49
C THR A 17 2.21 9.56 9.85
N HIS A 18 2.72 10.78 9.71
CA HIS A 18 2.03 12.04 10.00
C HIS A 18 2.41 13.12 8.97
N PRO A 19 2.06 12.95 7.70
CA PRO A 19 2.48 13.83 6.60
C PRO A 19 1.66 15.12 6.47
N GLU A 20 0.59 15.30 7.27
CA GLU A 20 -0.39 16.40 7.10
C GLU A 20 0.23 17.79 7.26
N ALA A 21 1.22 17.91 8.15
CA ALA A 21 1.95 19.16 8.34
C ALA A 21 2.81 19.50 7.13
N LEU A 22 3.44 18.48 6.52
CA LEU A 22 4.21 18.64 5.29
C LEU A 22 3.30 19.02 4.12
N ALA A 23 2.14 18.40 3.99
CA ALA A 23 1.18 18.69 2.92
C ALA A 23 0.78 20.20 2.93
N LYS A 24 0.49 20.74 4.11
CA LYS A 24 0.19 22.16 4.27
C LYS A 24 1.38 23.06 3.92
N GLU A 25 2.58 22.66 4.30
CA GLU A 25 3.79 23.45 4.03
C GLU A 25 4.16 23.43 2.54
N VAL A 26 4.00 22.31 1.83
CA VAL A 26 4.18 22.22 0.36
C VAL A 26 3.33 23.26 -0.35
N VAL A 27 2.03 23.31 -0.04
CA VAL A 27 1.12 24.29 -0.64
C VAL A 27 1.53 25.74 -0.29
N LYS A 28 1.85 26.00 0.97
CA LYS A 28 2.22 27.32 1.47
C LYS A 28 3.51 27.83 0.81
N GLN A 29 4.51 26.97 0.65
CA GLN A 29 5.80 27.31 0.03
C GLN A 29 5.76 27.24 -1.50
N ARG A 30 4.65 26.78 -2.08
CA ARG A 30 4.53 26.54 -3.53
C ARG A 30 5.61 25.59 -4.04
N ALA A 31 5.95 24.58 -3.23
CA ALA A 31 6.91 23.56 -3.63
C ALA A 31 6.26 22.59 -4.63
N ASP A 32 7.05 22.05 -5.54
CA ASP A 32 6.56 21.06 -6.51
C ASP A 32 6.26 19.73 -5.82
N TYR A 33 7.11 19.34 -4.86
CA TYR A 33 6.97 18.10 -4.08
C TYR A 33 7.39 18.29 -2.63
N GLY A 34 6.81 17.45 -1.75
CA GLY A 34 7.25 17.23 -0.38
C GLY A 34 7.59 15.76 -0.16
N LEU A 35 8.57 15.50 0.71
CA LEU A 35 8.98 14.16 1.10
C LEU A 35 8.88 14.01 2.62
N ALA A 36 8.13 13.03 3.10
CA ALA A 36 8.07 12.65 4.49
C ALA A 36 8.62 11.22 4.64
N MET A 37 9.72 11.08 5.37
CA MET A 37 10.30 9.77 5.71
C MET A 37 10.01 9.43 7.17
N ASP A 38 10.09 8.16 7.52
CA ASP A 38 10.09 7.71 8.90
C ASP A 38 11.49 7.78 9.53
N GLY A 39 11.62 7.24 10.74
CA GLY A 39 12.80 7.49 11.57
C GLY A 39 14.10 6.90 11.07
N ASP A 40 14.05 5.76 10.37
CA ASP A 40 15.21 5.10 9.75
C ASP A 40 15.30 5.35 8.24
N GLY A 41 14.31 6.07 7.67
CA GLY A 41 14.34 6.52 6.28
C GLY A 41 14.07 5.44 5.24
N ASP A 42 13.56 4.29 5.65
CA ASP A 42 13.23 3.17 4.78
C ASP A 42 11.84 3.30 4.12
N ARG A 43 11.00 4.20 4.64
CA ARG A 43 9.65 4.53 4.11
C ARG A 43 9.56 5.98 3.69
N VAL A 44 8.74 6.22 2.67
CA VAL A 44 8.44 7.57 2.20
C VAL A 44 6.98 7.72 1.84
N VAL A 45 6.41 8.87 2.17
CA VAL A 45 5.18 9.43 1.59
C VAL A 45 5.57 10.67 0.82
N LEU A 46 5.13 10.78 -0.42
CA LEU A 46 5.30 11.97 -1.23
C LEU A 46 4.06 12.87 -1.10
N VAL A 47 4.27 14.15 -1.33
CA VAL A 47 3.20 15.16 -1.38
C VAL A 47 3.35 15.91 -2.69
N ASP A 48 2.27 16.06 -3.46
CA ASP A 48 2.27 16.85 -4.68
C ASP A 48 2.09 18.35 -4.39
N SER A 49 2.24 19.19 -5.41
CA SER A 49 2.10 20.65 -5.31
C SER A 49 0.75 21.15 -4.84
N LYS A 50 -0.29 20.29 -4.85
CA LYS A 50 -1.64 20.57 -4.36
C LYS A 50 -1.87 20.13 -2.92
N GLY A 51 -0.87 19.47 -2.30
CA GLY A 51 -0.97 18.91 -0.97
C GLY A 51 -1.59 17.50 -0.91
N ASN A 52 -1.77 16.83 -2.05
CA ASN A 52 -2.24 15.44 -2.08
C ASN A 52 -1.12 14.50 -1.64
N LEU A 53 -1.47 13.56 -0.79
CA LEU A 53 -0.57 12.52 -0.32
C LEU A 53 -0.49 11.40 -1.36
N LEU A 54 0.73 10.94 -1.63
CA LEU A 54 1.02 9.79 -2.47
C LEU A 54 1.65 8.73 -1.56
N ASP A 55 0.91 7.70 -1.26
CA ASP A 55 1.39 6.59 -0.44
C ASP A 55 2.20 5.57 -1.25
N GLY A 56 2.59 4.45 -0.62
CA GLY A 56 3.41 3.44 -1.28
C GLY A 56 2.73 2.80 -2.50
N ASP A 57 1.41 2.65 -2.48
CA ASP A 57 0.67 2.10 -3.61
C ASP A 57 0.70 3.07 -4.82
N ASP A 58 0.56 4.38 -4.57
CA ASP A 58 0.66 5.41 -5.61
C ASP A 58 2.07 5.47 -6.19
N ILE A 59 3.09 5.39 -5.34
CA ILE A 59 4.50 5.34 -5.75
C ILE A 59 4.77 4.13 -6.64
N LEU A 60 4.33 2.92 -6.22
CA LEU A 60 4.47 1.70 -7.02
C LEU A 60 3.80 1.84 -8.38
N TYR A 61 2.59 2.42 -8.43
CA TYR A 61 1.90 2.64 -9.70
C TYR A 61 2.64 3.60 -10.61
N ILE A 62 3.13 4.73 -10.09
CA ILE A 62 3.89 5.72 -10.88
C ILE A 62 5.16 5.08 -11.46
N LEU A 63 5.91 4.34 -10.64
CA LEU A 63 7.13 3.66 -11.08
C LEU A 63 6.83 2.58 -12.14
N ALA A 64 5.75 1.83 -11.98
CA ALA A 64 5.30 0.86 -12.96
C ALA A 64 4.85 1.51 -14.28
N PHE A 65 4.06 2.59 -14.18
CA PHE A 65 3.55 3.31 -15.34
C PHE A 65 4.68 3.91 -16.17
N SER A 66 5.70 4.49 -15.51
CA SER A 66 6.84 5.13 -16.17
C SER A 66 7.80 4.14 -16.84
N ASN A 67 7.78 2.88 -16.46
CA ASN A 67 8.70 1.90 -17.02
C ASN A 67 8.17 1.35 -18.35
N PRO A 68 8.86 1.56 -19.47
CA PRO A 68 8.45 1.03 -20.77
C PRO A 68 8.72 -0.47 -20.92
N ASN A 69 9.66 -1.02 -20.15
CA ASN A 69 10.02 -2.43 -20.18
C ASN A 69 9.14 -3.23 -19.21
N ARG A 70 8.44 -4.25 -19.72
CA ARG A 70 7.56 -5.14 -18.94
C ARG A 70 7.89 -6.60 -19.15
N THR A 71 9.16 -6.90 -19.41
CA THR A 71 9.64 -8.26 -19.66
C THR A 71 10.78 -8.62 -18.70
N GLY A 72 11.08 -9.92 -18.59
CA GLY A 72 12.14 -10.40 -17.71
C GLY A 72 11.94 -9.95 -16.27
N ALA A 73 12.96 -9.36 -15.66
CA ALA A 73 12.95 -8.88 -14.29
C ALA A 73 11.96 -7.72 -14.03
N TRP A 74 11.47 -7.08 -15.08
CA TRP A 74 10.44 -6.03 -15.03
C TRP A 74 9.03 -6.55 -15.35
N SER A 75 8.83 -7.86 -15.48
CA SER A 75 7.52 -8.42 -15.86
C SER A 75 6.50 -8.47 -14.71
N GLY A 76 6.93 -8.23 -13.48
CA GLY A 76 6.05 -8.32 -12.32
C GLY A 76 6.44 -7.39 -11.19
N ILE A 77 5.50 -7.21 -10.30
CA ILE A 77 5.59 -6.34 -9.11
C ILE A 77 5.08 -7.12 -7.90
N VAL A 78 5.77 -6.97 -6.77
CA VAL A 78 5.35 -7.55 -5.50
C VAL A 78 4.74 -6.47 -4.61
N GLY A 79 3.50 -6.69 -4.20
CA GLY A 79 2.88 -5.96 -3.09
C GLY A 79 2.72 -6.84 -1.87
N THR A 80 1.93 -6.39 -0.90
CA THR A 80 1.58 -7.19 0.28
C THR A 80 0.10 -7.56 0.29
N LEU A 81 -0.29 -8.36 1.27
CA LEU A 81 -1.71 -8.61 1.55
C LEU A 81 -2.50 -7.32 1.81
N MET A 82 -1.83 -6.22 2.20
CA MET A 82 -2.48 -4.92 2.47
C MET A 82 -2.52 -3.99 1.25
N THR A 83 -1.82 -4.31 0.18
CA THR A 83 -1.88 -3.54 -1.08
C THR A 83 -3.30 -3.45 -1.59
N ASN A 84 -3.74 -2.24 -1.95
CA ASN A 84 -5.10 -1.99 -2.43
C ASN A 84 -5.40 -2.80 -3.69
N TYR A 85 -6.61 -3.35 -3.78
CA TYR A 85 -7.05 -4.12 -4.96
C TYR A 85 -7.00 -3.28 -6.24
N GLY A 86 -7.31 -1.98 -6.13
CA GLY A 86 -7.23 -1.07 -7.28
C GLY A 86 -5.82 -0.96 -7.86
N LEU A 87 -4.76 -1.03 -7.03
CA LEU A 87 -3.39 -1.09 -7.52
C LEU A 87 -3.13 -2.38 -8.31
N GLU A 88 -3.52 -3.53 -7.76
CA GLU A 88 -3.38 -4.81 -8.46
C GLU A 88 -4.06 -4.79 -9.83
N ASP A 89 -5.31 -4.30 -9.90
CA ASP A 89 -6.06 -4.17 -11.15
C ASP A 89 -5.37 -3.21 -12.12
N GLY A 90 -4.93 -2.05 -11.63
CA GLY A 90 -4.19 -1.06 -12.42
C GLY A 90 -2.89 -1.62 -13.01
N LEU A 91 -2.11 -2.35 -12.21
CA LEU A 91 -0.87 -2.99 -12.66
C LEU A 91 -1.12 -4.08 -13.70
N LYS A 92 -2.16 -4.88 -13.53
CA LYS A 92 -2.57 -5.89 -14.52
C LYS A 92 -2.98 -5.25 -15.85
N LYS A 93 -3.69 -4.13 -15.82
CA LYS A 93 -4.04 -3.34 -17.02
C LYS A 93 -2.82 -2.76 -17.72
N LEU A 94 -1.75 -2.45 -16.98
CA LEU A 94 -0.46 -2.07 -17.54
C LEU A 94 0.34 -3.25 -18.11
N GLY A 95 -0.11 -4.50 -17.91
CA GLY A 95 0.53 -5.71 -18.40
C GLY A 95 1.56 -6.33 -17.43
N TYR A 96 1.57 -5.91 -16.17
CA TYR A 96 2.40 -6.53 -15.14
C TYR A 96 1.75 -7.76 -14.52
N LYS A 97 2.56 -8.76 -14.19
CA LYS A 97 2.19 -9.77 -13.19
C LYS A 97 2.22 -9.12 -11.82
N PHE A 98 1.32 -9.54 -10.94
CA PHE A 98 1.27 -9.05 -9.58
C PHE A 98 1.21 -10.21 -8.59
N LYS A 99 2.03 -10.15 -7.54
CA LYS A 99 2.01 -11.12 -6.42
C LYS A 99 1.92 -10.41 -5.08
N ARG A 100 1.25 -11.06 -4.13
CA ARG A 100 1.09 -10.57 -2.77
C ARG A 100 1.95 -11.38 -1.82
N ALA A 101 2.93 -10.72 -1.20
CA ALA A 101 3.67 -11.25 -0.06
C ALA A 101 2.87 -11.07 1.24
N ASN A 102 3.29 -11.74 2.30
CA ASN A 102 2.86 -11.39 3.64
C ASN A 102 3.27 -9.95 3.98
N VAL A 103 2.60 -9.35 4.96
CA VAL A 103 2.92 -8.00 5.44
C VAL A 103 4.30 -8.01 6.09
N GLY A 104 5.16 -7.11 5.65
CA GLY A 104 6.53 -6.93 6.11
C GLY A 104 7.54 -6.92 4.95
N ASP A 105 8.48 -6.01 5.01
CA ASP A 105 9.53 -5.75 4.03
C ASP A 105 10.34 -7.00 3.67
N LYS A 106 10.65 -7.82 4.68
CA LYS A 106 11.33 -9.10 4.51
C LYS A 106 10.61 -10.00 3.50
N TYR A 107 9.29 -10.15 3.61
CA TYR A 107 8.51 -11.03 2.74
C TYR A 107 8.42 -10.49 1.32
N VAL A 108 8.35 -9.16 1.16
CA VAL A 108 8.42 -8.52 -0.14
C VAL A 108 9.77 -8.77 -0.79
N SER A 109 10.86 -8.57 -0.03
CA SER A 109 12.23 -8.81 -0.51
C SER A 109 12.48 -10.27 -0.91
N GLU A 110 12.04 -11.23 -0.08
CA GLU A 110 12.15 -12.66 -0.36
C GLU A 110 11.40 -13.02 -1.65
N MET A 111 10.16 -12.58 -1.81
CA MET A 111 9.36 -12.86 -3.00
C MET A 111 9.93 -12.19 -4.27
N LEU A 112 10.51 -10.99 -4.16
CA LEU A 112 11.22 -10.34 -5.27
C LEU A 112 12.44 -11.16 -5.72
N LEU A 113 13.16 -11.79 -4.78
CA LEU A 113 14.28 -12.68 -5.08
C LEU A 113 13.81 -13.95 -5.77
N GLU A 114 12.78 -14.61 -5.25
CA GLU A 114 12.22 -15.85 -5.80
C GLU A 114 11.70 -15.67 -7.23
N GLU A 115 10.97 -14.56 -7.48
CA GLU A 115 10.42 -14.26 -8.80
C GLU A 115 11.44 -13.65 -9.77
N GLY A 116 12.59 -13.23 -9.27
CA GLY A 116 13.58 -12.48 -10.06
C GLY A 116 13.10 -11.10 -10.49
N TRP A 117 12.15 -10.49 -9.76
CA TRP A 117 11.60 -9.17 -10.07
C TRP A 117 12.34 -8.04 -9.36
N LEU A 118 12.18 -6.81 -9.87
CA LEU A 118 12.97 -5.65 -9.44
C LEU A 118 12.18 -4.61 -8.64
N LEU A 119 10.86 -4.59 -8.72
CA LEU A 119 10.03 -3.58 -8.07
C LEU A 119 9.00 -4.23 -7.15
N GLY A 120 8.94 -3.76 -5.93
CA GLY A 120 7.93 -4.16 -4.95
C GLY A 120 7.85 -3.18 -3.80
N GLY A 121 6.88 -3.37 -2.92
CA GLY A 121 6.75 -2.54 -1.73
C GLY A 121 5.41 -2.69 -1.01
N GLU A 122 5.20 -1.81 -0.06
CA GLU A 122 4.05 -1.76 0.82
C GLU A 122 3.35 -0.41 0.72
N SER A 123 2.06 -0.37 0.98
CA SER A 123 1.27 0.87 1.06
C SER A 123 1.81 1.85 2.11
N SER A 124 2.54 1.35 3.13
CA SER A 124 3.22 2.17 4.13
C SER A 124 4.34 3.06 3.59
N GLY A 125 4.74 2.88 2.32
CA GLY A 125 5.81 3.62 1.66
C GLY A 125 7.18 2.95 1.68
N HIS A 126 7.29 1.70 2.17
CA HIS A 126 8.49 0.90 2.03
C HIS A 126 8.58 0.35 0.61
N ILE A 127 9.40 0.97 -0.23
CA ILE A 127 9.54 0.65 -1.66
C ILE A 127 10.93 0.08 -1.92
N ILE A 128 10.98 -1.06 -2.58
CA ILE A 128 12.20 -1.76 -2.97
C ILE A 128 12.40 -1.63 -4.48
N CYS A 129 13.46 -0.94 -4.87
CA CYS A 129 13.91 -0.79 -6.26
C CYS A 129 15.20 -1.59 -6.44
N ARG A 130 15.11 -2.91 -6.64
CA ARG A 130 16.25 -3.84 -6.65
C ARG A 130 17.27 -3.61 -7.78
N ASP A 131 16.91 -2.83 -8.78
CA ASP A 131 17.85 -2.34 -9.80
C ASP A 131 18.85 -1.31 -9.25
N LEU A 132 18.57 -0.70 -8.09
CA LEU A 132 19.40 0.32 -7.45
C LEU A 132 19.92 -0.12 -6.09
N VAL A 133 19.04 -0.71 -5.26
CA VAL A 133 19.35 -1.09 -3.87
C VAL A 133 18.56 -2.35 -3.48
N SER A 134 19.12 -3.20 -2.63
CA SER A 134 18.52 -4.48 -2.25
C SER A 134 17.47 -4.40 -1.14
N THR A 135 17.27 -3.24 -0.54
CA THR A 135 16.33 -2.98 0.56
C THR A 135 15.45 -1.78 0.24
N GLY A 136 14.46 -1.49 1.08
CA GLY A 136 13.73 -0.23 1.02
C GLY A 136 14.63 0.96 1.32
N ASP A 137 14.47 2.03 0.55
CA ASP A 137 15.15 3.29 0.74
C ASP A 137 14.20 4.41 0.31
N GLY A 138 13.72 5.19 1.28
CA GLY A 138 12.76 6.26 1.04
C GLY A 138 13.31 7.36 0.15
N THR A 139 14.62 7.65 0.22
CA THR A 139 15.26 8.67 -0.62
C THR A 139 15.32 8.20 -2.07
N ILE A 140 15.80 6.98 -2.30
CA ILE A 140 15.86 6.39 -3.64
C ILE A 140 14.47 6.28 -4.25
N ALA A 141 13.48 5.78 -3.49
CA ALA A 141 12.11 5.67 -3.95
C ALA A 141 11.52 7.03 -4.35
N ALA A 142 11.73 8.06 -3.53
CA ALA A 142 11.26 9.42 -3.81
C ALA A 142 11.91 10.00 -5.06
N LEU A 143 13.23 9.97 -5.15
CA LEU A 143 13.98 10.54 -6.29
C LEU A 143 13.64 9.82 -7.60
N LYS A 144 13.51 8.49 -7.57
CA LYS A 144 13.12 7.70 -8.73
C LYS A 144 11.70 8.04 -9.19
N THR A 145 10.77 8.22 -8.25
CA THR A 145 9.39 8.61 -8.55
C THR A 145 9.31 10.00 -9.17
N ILE A 146 9.98 10.99 -8.57
CA ILE A 146 10.00 12.36 -9.09
C ILE A 146 10.69 12.40 -10.47
N SER A 147 11.83 11.73 -10.63
CA SER A 147 12.51 11.62 -11.92
C SER A 147 11.63 10.99 -12.99
N SER A 148 10.87 9.94 -12.64
CA SER A 148 9.91 9.30 -13.54
C SER A 148 8.81 10.26 -14.01
N LEU A 149 8.25 11.05 -13.10
CA LEU A 149 7.23 12.05 -13.42
C LEU A 149 7.77 13.17 -14.32
N LEU A 150 8.99 13.65 -14.04
CA LEU A 150 9.66 14.65 -14.87
C LEU A 150 9.94 14.14 -16.29
N LEU A 151 10.43 12.90 -16.42
CA LEU A 151 10.69 12.28 -17.73
C LEU A 151 9.40 12.03 -18.53
N LEU A 152 8.29 11.77 -17.86
CA LEU A 152 6.97 11.64 -18.49
C LEU A 152 6.34 13.00 -18.84
N GLU A 153 6.88 14.10 -18.31
CA GLU A 153 6.25 15.42 -18.35
C GLU A 153 4.80 15.41 -17.83
N LYS A 154 4.56 14.64 -16.76
CA LYS A 154 3.22 14.44 -16.16
C LYS A 154 3.24 14.74 -14.67
N THR A 155 2.11 15.26 -14.22
CA THR A 155 1.81 15.37 -12.78
C THR A 155 1.42 14.01 -12.19
N PRO A 156 1.57 13.80 -10.87
CA PRO A 156 1.06 12.60 -10.20
C PRO A 156 -0.42 12.34 -10.51
N SER A 157 -1.25 13.37 -10.45
CA SER A 157 -2.70 13.24 -10.72
C SER A 157 -3.00 12.74 -12.13
N GLU A 158 -2.23 13.14 -13.14
CA GLU A 158 -2.42 12.66 -14.52
C GLU A 158 -2.02 11.19 -14.67
N VAL A 159 -0.96 10.74 -14.00
CA VAL A 159 -0.57 9.34 -14.01
C VAL A 159 -1.59 8.49 -13.25
N LEU A 160 -1.96 8.92 -12.05
CA LEU A 160 -2.87 8.19 -11.16
C LEU A 160 -4.33 8.21 -11.64
N SER A 161 -4.69 9.06 -12.62
CA SER A 161 -6.03 9.04 -13.22
C SER A 161 -6.38 7.71 -13.90
N ASN A 162 -5.38 6.91 -14.26
CA ASN A 162 -5.54 5.59 -14.88
C ASN A 162 -5.71 4.44 -13.86
N TYR A 163 -5.62 4.74 -12.61
CA TYR A 163 -5.71 3.81 -11.49
C TYR A 163 -6.63 4.39 -10.43
N LYS A 164 -7.49 3.56 -9.84
CA LYS A 164 -8.41 4.00 -8.81
C LYS A 164 -8.28 3.10 -7.59
N LYS A 165 -7.82 3.66 -6.49
CA LYS A 165 -7.97 3.01 -5.18
C LYS A 165 -9.44 2.78 -4.89
N ILE A 166 -9.78 1.58 -4.46
CA ILE A 166 -11.12 1.27 -4.02
C ILE A 166 -11.22 1.39 -2.49
N PRO A 167 -12.41 1.73 -1.98
CA PRO A 167 -12.66 1.81 -0.55
C PRO A 167 -12.26 0.53 0.18
N GLN A 168 -11.64 0.67 1.33
CA GLN A 168 -11.20 -0.41 2.21
C GLN A 168 -11.76 -0.19 3.62
N VAL A 169 -12.41 -1.19 4.16
CA VAL A 169 -12.90 -1.21 5.54
C VAL A 169 -12.18 -2.32 6.31
N LEU A 170 -11.66 -1.98 7.48
CA LEU A 170 -11.00 -2.92 8.40
C LEU A 170 -11.74 -2.92 9.74
N ILE A 171 -12.22 -4.10 10.15
CA ILE A 171 -12.85 -4.32 11.45
C ILE A 171 -11.98 -5.29 12.24
N ASN A 172 -11.66 -4.91 13.47
CA ASN A 172 -10.97 -5.78 14.42
C ASN A 172 -12.02 -6.46 15.32
N VAL A 173 -12.13 -7.78 15.25
CA VAL A 173 -13.09 -8.56 16.03
C VAL A 173 -12.36 -9.28 17.16
N PRO A 174 -12.59 -8.91 18.44
CA PRO A 174 -12.05 -9.63 19.59
C PRO A 174 -12.58 -11.06 19.62
N VAL A 175 -11.73 -12.03 19.83
CA VAL A 175 -12.10 -13.46 19.89
C VAL A 175 -11.38 -14.16 21.04
N ALA A 176 -12.02 -15.16 21.65
CA ALA A 176 -11.39 -15.99 22.68
C ALA A 176 -10.35 -16.94 22.09
N ASN A 177 -10.63 -17.48 20.89
CA ASN A 177 -9.72 -18.37 20.17
C ASN A 177 -9.64 -17.94 18.69
N LYS A 178 -8.41 -17.69 18.24
CA LYS A 178 -8.13 -17.30 16.85
C LYS A 178 -8.34 -18.42 15.83
N ASP A 179 -8.32 -19.68 16.28
CA ASP A 179 -8.50 -20.83 15.39
C ASP A 179 -9.91 -20.90 14.79
N ILE A 180 -10.88 -20.17 15.35
CA ILE A 180 -12.23 -20.02 14.78
C ILE A 180 -12.20 -19.57 13.31
N VAL A 181 -11.14 -18.87 12.89
CA VAL A 181 -10.96 -18.49 11.47
C VAL A 181 -10.93 -19.70 10.54
N ASN A 182 -10.54 -20.88 11.05
CA ASN A 182 -10.45 -22.13 10.29
C ASN A 182 -11.74 -22.96 10.30
N ASP A 183 -12.80 -22.49 10.97
CA ASP A 183 -14.09 -23.19 10.97
C ASP A 183 -14.66 -23.30 9.56
N SER A 184 -15.03 -24.51 9.15
CA SER A 184 -15.45 -24.81 7.79
C SER A 184 -16.74 -24.10 7.40
N ASN A 185 -17.67 -23.91 8.34
CA ASN A 185 -18.95 -23.24 8.08
C ASN A 185 -18.75 -21.74 7.93
N ILE A 186 -17.86 -21.16 8.76
CA ILE A 186 -17.48 -19.75 8.66
C ILE A 186 -16.78 -19.51 7.32
N GLN A 187 -15.81 -20.33 6.96
CA GLN A 187 -15.10 -20.22 5.68
C GLN A 187 -16.02 -20.34 4.47
N LYS A 188 -17.04 -21.19 4.55
CA LYS A 188 -18.05 -21.31 3.49
C LYS A 188 -18.85 -20.02 3.33
N LYS A 189 -19.34 -19.44 4.43
CA LYS A 189 -20.08 -18.18 4.41
C LYS A 189 -19.22 -17.01 3.90
N ILE A 190 -17.94 -16.96 4.29
CA ILE A 190 -17.01 -15.96 3.79
C ILE A 190 -16.87 -16.05 2.27
N LYS A 191 -16.70 -17.26 1.72
CA LYS A 191 -16.61 -17.48 0.27
C LYS A 191 -17.90 -17.10 -0.46
N GLU A 192 -19.08 -17.35 0.15
CA GLU A 192 -20.36 -16.91 -0.40
C GLU A 192 -20.39 -15.37 -0.50
N ILE A 193 -20.02 -14.66 0.57
CA ILE A 193 -19.93 -13.19 0.57
C ILE A 193 -18.90 -12.69 -0.44
N GLU A 194 -17.74 -13.34 -0.51
CA GLU A 194 -16.69 -12.96 -1.46
C GLU A 194 -17.13 -13.14 -2.92
N SER A 195 -17.93 -14.17 -3.20
CA SER A 195 -18.49 -14.41 -4.54
C SER A 195 -19.52 -13.36 -4.97
N ASP A 196 -20.13 -12.66 -4.03
CA ASP A 196 -21.07 -11.56 -4.30
C ASP A 196 -20.38 -10.24 -4.63
N LEU A 197 -19.07 -10.14 -4.34
CA LEU A 197 -18.29 -8.94 -4.68
C LEU A 197 -18.02 -8.87 -6.18
N THR A 198 -18.55 -7.86 -6.85
CA THR A 198 -18.28 -7.61 -8.28
C THR A 198 -16.85 -7.12 -8.48
N VAL A 199 -16.38 -6.25 -7.59
CA VAL A 199 -15.04 -5.68 -7.56
C VAL A 199 -14.56 -5.64 -6.12
N GLY A 200 -13.33 -6.09 -5.89
CA GLY A 200 -12.73 -6.05 -4.56
C GLY A 200 -12.32 -7.43 -4.07
N ARG A 201 -12.14 -7.55 -2.76
CA ARG A 201 -11.73 -8.79 -2.10
C ARG A 201 -12.00 -8.76 -0.61
N VAL A 202 -11.94 -9.93 0.00
CA VAL A 202 -11.96 -10.15 1.44
C VAL A 202 -10.58 -10.62 1.91
N LEU A 203 -10.09 -10.07 3.01
CA LEU A 203 -8.90 -10.55 3.69
C LEU A 203 -9.21 -10.73 5.18
N ILE A 204 -9.08 -11.96 5.66
CA ILE A 204 -9.29 -12.29 7.07
C ILE A 204 -8.00 -12.89 7.61
N ARG A 205 -7.53 -12.33 8.72
CA ARG A 205 -6.32 -12.83 9.36
C ARG A 205 -6.36 -12.67 10.88
N PRO A 206 -5.85 -13.63 11.63
CA PRO A 206 -5.63 -13.45 13.06
C PRO A 206 -4.54 -12.39 13.30
N SER A 207 -4.68 -11.60 14.36
CA SER A 207 -3.62 -10.70 14.81
C SER A 207 -2.47 -11.51 15.41
N GLY A 208 -1.23 -11.11 15.11
CA GLY A 208 -0.04 -11.73 15.69
C GLY A 208 0.16 -11.41 17.18
N THR A 209 -0.28 -10.23 17.62
CA THR A 209 0.00 -9.67 18.95
C THR A 209 -1.22 -9.59 19.86
N GLU A 210 -2.43 -9.62 19.34
CA GLU A 210 -3.67 -9.42 20.07
C GLU A 210 -4.65 -10.59 19.84
N ASN A 211 -5.57 -10.81 20.78
CA ASN A 211 -6.62 -11.81 20.64
C ASN A 211 -7.80 -11.28 19.81
N LEU A 212 -7.53 -11.05 18.53
CA LEU A 212 -8.53 -10.58 17.59
C LEU A 212 -8.29 -11.13 16.18
N ILE A 213 -9.35 -11.15 15.39
CA ILE A 213 -9.33 -11.39 13.96
C ILE A 213 -9.51 -10.06 13.24
N ARG A 214 -8.70 -9.80 12.23
CA ARG A 214 -8.82 -8.64 11.35
C ARG A 214 -9.60 -9.04 10.12
N VAL A 215 -10.75 -8.41 9.95
CA VAL A 215 -11.62 -8.55 8.79
C VAL A 215 -11.46 -7.30 7.93
N MET A 216 -10.89 -7.46 6.76
CA MET A 216 -10.75 -6.37 5.78
C MET A 216 -11.58 -6.72 4.55
N VAL A 217 -12.36 -5.75 4.08
CA VAL A 217 -13.09 -5.82 2.83
C VAL A 217 -12.75 -4.61 1.99
N GLU A 218 -12.42 -4.86 0.75
CA GLU A 218 -12.27 -3.84 -0.30
C GLU A 218 -13.41 -4.02 -1.30
N SER A 219 -14.05 -2.92 -1.69
CA SER A 219 -15.16 -2.95 -2.65
C SER A 219 -15.28 -1.63 -3.43
N GLU A 220 -16.09 -1.63 -4.46
CA GLU A 220 -16.35 -0.46 -5.33
C GLU A 220 -16.91 0.76 -4.60
N SER A 221 -17.62 0.54 -3.46
CA SER A 221 -18.15 1.61 -2.60
C SER A 221 -17.86 1.33 -1.12
N GLU A 222 -17.71 2.40 -0.34
CA GLU A 222 -17.50 2.32 1.10
C GLU A 222 -18.70 1.65 1.80
N GLU A 223 -19.91 1.92 1.35
CA GLU A 223 -21.14 1.33 1.87
C GLU A 223 -21.12 -0.21 1.72
N THR A 224 -20.77 -0.69 0.52
CA THR A 224 -20.65 -2.14 0.25
C THR A 224 -19.54 -2.77 1.08
N ALA A 225 -18.37 -2.13 1.16
CA ALA A 225 -17.25 -2.60 1.95
C ALA A 225 -17.63 -2.69 3.45
N GLN A 226 -18.30 -1.66 3.99
CA GLN A 226 -18.75 -1.62 5.38
C GLN A 226 -19.80 -2.70 5.68
N LYS A 227 -20.76 -2.89 4.79
CA LYS A 227 -21.78 -3.93 4.92
C LYS A 227 -21.16 -5.32 5.02
N TYR A 228 -20.34 -5.69 4.06
CA TYR A 228 -19.74 -7.02 4.03
C TYR A 228 -18.70 -7.23 5.16
N ALA A 229 -17.94 -6.20 5.52
CA ALA A 229 -17.03 -6.28 6.66
C ALA A 229 -17.81 -6.52 7.96
N SER A 230 -18.96 -5.85 8.15
CA SER A 230 -19.82 -6.05 9.31
C SER A 230 -20.48 -7.44 9.32
N ASP A 231 -20.96 -7.91 8.17
CA ASP A 231 -21.62 -9.22 8.07
C ASP A 231 -20.62 -10.36 8.33
N ILE A 232 -19.39 -10.24 7.83
CA ILE A 232 -18.32 -11.20 8.12
C ILE A 232 -17.91 -11.14 9.60
N SER A 233 -17.81 -9.94 10.18
CA SER A 233 -17.40 -9.77 11.57
C SER A 233 -18.34 -10.50 12.55
N LYS A 234 -19.65 -10.46 12.29
CA LYS A 234 -20.67 -11.20 13.09
C LYS A 234 -20.51 -12.72 13.07
N LEU A 235 -19.78 -13.28 12.10
CA LEU A 235 -19.51 -14.72 12.06
C LEU A 235 -18.52 -15.17 13.14
N PHE A 236 -17.79 -14.22 13.74
CA PHE A 236 -16.77 -14.46 14.77
C PHE A 236 -17.24 -14.06 16.19
N GLU A 237 -18.42 -13.46 16.32
CA GLU A 237 -19.09 -13.15 17.60
C GLU A 237 -19.84 -14.39 18.15
#